data_d77af4e180c7e761e29ec18e6c202d4f
#
_entry.id   d77af4e180c7e761e29ec18e6c202d4f
#
_cell.length_a   1.000
_cell.length_b   1.000
_cell.length_c   1.000
_cell.angle_alpha   90.00
_cell.angle_beta   90.00
_cell.angle_gamma   90.00
#
_symmetry.space_group_name_H-M   'P 1'
#
loop_
_entity.id
_entity.type
_entity.pdbx_description
1 polymer ?
#
loop_
_entity_poly.entity_id
_entity_poly.type
_entity_poly.pdbx_seq_one_letter_code
_entity_poly.pdbx_strand_id
1 'polypeptide(L)'
;MSSDTDTILKPDPRITRLAPYGYVLKYFSEKAKEIPHASFVAALQLEGIPCDGLFDEPVYKSSLFPVAPADFPALSWGREKPLDLRKMYSCPESGRAAYQAAVWFPHQSFLGSSEDTDTIADAIEKVLAIIEELRGLDHKAIQNQRLGRADRES
;
A
#
# COMPACT_ATOMS: atom_id res chain seq x y z
N MET A 1 20.49 17.03 -5.29
CA MET A 1 19.99 15.80 -4.62
C MET A 1 19.07 15.14 -5.61
N SER A 2 19.43 13.98 -6.10
CA SER A 2 18.64 13.25 -7.12
C SER A 2 17.40 12.69 -6.47
N SER A 3 16.23 13.14 -6.92
CA SER A 3 14.93 12.59 -6.49
C SER A 3 14.74 11.24 -7.19
N ASP A 4 15.38 10.21 -6.67
CA ASP A 4 15.07 8.82 -7.03
C ASP A 4 13.74 8.39 -6.38
N THR A 5 12.69 9.11 -6.70
CA THR A 5 11.34 8.60 -6.56
C THR A 5 11.11 7.66 -7.75
N ASP A 6 11.50 6.41 -7.58
CA ASP A 6 11.15 5.36 -8.53
C ASP A 6 9.64 5.18 -8.50
N THR A 7 8.93 6.01 -9.26
CA THR A 7 7.51 5.82 -9.52
C THR A 7 7.33 4.50 -10.24
N ILE A 8 6.43 3.67 -9.75
CA ILE A 8 6.10 2.36 -10.34
C ILE A 8 5.62 2.51 -11.79
N LEU A 9 5.11 3.67 -12.16
CA LEU A 9 4.65 3.99 -13.50
C LEU A 9 5.67 4.89 -14.19
N LYS A 10 6.53 4.30 -15.04
CA LYS A 10 7.34 5.07 -15.98
C LYS A 10 6.45 5.55 -17.13
N PRO A 11 6.56 6.83 -17.54
CA PRO A 11 5.86 7.31 -18.72
C PRO A 11 6.25 6.47 -19.94
N ASP A 12 5.28 5.81 -20.57
CA ASP A 12 5.49 5.14 -21.86
C ASP A 12 5.02 6.12 -22.96
N PRO A 13 5.88 6.49 -23.92
CA PRO A 13 5.51 7.43 -24.98
C PRO A 13 4.35 6.95 -25.86
N ARG A 14 4.00 5.68 -25.81
CA ARG A 14 2.83 5.11 -26.50
C ARG A 14 1.52 5.39 -25.76
N ILE A 15 1.59 5.78 -24.49
CA ILE A 15 0.41 6.08 -23.66
C ILE A 15 0.14 7.58 -23.79
N THR A 16 -0.90 7.93 -24.52
CA THR A 16 -1.31 9.32 -24.71
C THR A 16 -2.12 9.86 -23.52
N ARG A 17 -2.78 8.98 -22.77
CA ARG A 17 -3.55 9.34 -21.58
C ARG A 17 -3.58 8.16 -20.60
N LEU A 18 -3.18 8.40 -19.37
CA LEU A 18 -3.25 7.44 -18.29
C LEU A 18 -4.45 7.77 -17.40
N ALA A 19 -5.27 6.75 -17.08
CA ALA A 19 -6.37 6.85 -16.13
C ALA A 19 -6.12 5.87 -14.97
N PRO A 20 -5.27 6.19 -14.01
CA PRO A 20 -4.95 5.30 -12.90
C PRO A 20 -6.14 5.24 -11.92
N TYR A 21 -6.41 4.05 -11.40
CA TYR A 21 -7.36 3.86 -10.30
C TYR A 21 -6.80 4.42 -8.97
N GLY A 22 -5.51 4.38 -8.80
CA GLY A 22 -4.78 4.95 -7.69
C GLY A 22 -3.34 5.21 -8.07
N TYR A 23 -2.67 6.02 -7.31
CA TYR A 23 -1.26 6.28 -7.43
C TYR A 23 -0.51 5.53 -6.33
N VAL A 24 0.54 4.81 -6.69
CA VAL A 24 1.33 4.02 -5.73
C VAL A 24 2.74 4.61 -5.65
N LEU A 25 3.09 5.08 -4.46
CA LEU A 25 4.44 5.50 -4.13
C LEU A 25 5.16 4.33 -3.48
N LYS A 26 6.40 4.11 -3.87
CA LYS A 26 7.23 3.07 -3.27
C LYS A 26 8.08 3.65 -2.16
N TYR A 27 7.84 3.19 -0.95
CA TYR A 27 8.59 3.55 0.23
C TYR A 27 9.79 2.62 0.43
N PHE A 28 10.93 3.19 0.80
CA PHE A 28 12.17 2.46 1.09
C PHE A 28 12.61 2.77 2.52
N SER A 29 12.35 1.88 3.46
CA SER A 29 12.72 2.07 4.87
C SER A 29 14.23 2.26 5.04
N GLU A 30 15.04 1.57 4.25
CA GLU A 30 16.50 1.68 4.24
C GLU A 30 17.00 3.09 3.85
N LYS A 31 16.22 3.84 3.06
CA LYS A 31 16.50 5.26 2.73
C LYS A 31 15.89 6.22 3.75
N ALA A 32 14.97 5.74 4.56
CA ALA A 32 14.19 6.50 5.55
C ALA A 32 14.59 6.14 6.99
N LYS A 33 15.89 5.98 7.25
CA LYS A 33 16.45 5.74 8.60
C LYS A 33 15.86 4.51 9.30
N GLU A 34 15.49 3.49 8.55
CA GLU A 34 14.84 2.25 9.03
C GLU A 34 13.51 2.51 9.77
N ILE A 35 12.85 3.63 9.47
CA ILE A 35 11.51 3.89 10.02
C ILE A 35 10.50 2.96 9.35
N PRO A 36 9.61 2.30 10.13
CA PRO A 36 8.61 1.41 9.58
C PRO A 36 7.68 2.11 8.59
N HIS A 37 7.36 1.44 7.49
CA HIS A 37 6.40 1.89 6.49
C HIS A 37 5.06 2.34 7.11
N ALA A 38 4.53 1.58 8.08
CA ALA A 38 3.29 1.92 8.76
C ALA A 38 3.35 3.24 9.52
N SER A 39 4.50 3.60 10.10
CA SER A 39 4.70 4.88 10.78
C SER A 39 4.70 6.05 9.80
N PHE A 40 5.32 5.87 8.63
CA PHE A 40 5.31 6.86 7.55
C PHE A 40 3.89 7.11 7.03
N VAL A 41 3.14 6.05 6.75
CA VAL A 41 1.74 6.15 6.32
C VAL A 41 0.88 6.85 7.37
N ALA A 42 1.03 6.47 8.65
CA ALA A 42 0.28 7.10 9.74
C ALA A 42 0.60 8.60 9.86
N ALA A 43 1.85 9.00 9.68
CA ALA A 43 2.25 10.40 9.69
C ALA A 43 1.62 11.19 8.53
N LEU A 44 1.62 10.66 7.31
CA LEU A 44 0.91 11.28 6.17
C LEU A 44 -0.59 11.43 6.44
N GLN A 45 -1.17 10.42 7.06
CA GLN A 45 -2.59 10.46 7.41
C GLN A 45 -2.88 11.51 8.49
N LEU A 46 -1.98 11.75 9.43
CA LEU A 46 -2.09 12.83 10.43
C LEU A 46 -1.95 14.22 9.78
N GLU A 47 -1.18 14.36 8.71
CA GLU A 47 -1.13 15.57 7.88
C GLU A 47 -2.41 15.77 7.04
N GLY A 48 -3.39 14.87 7.14
CA GLY A 48 -4.65 14.97 6.40
C GLY A 48 -4.60 14.37 5.00
N ILE A 49 -3.51 13.72 4.60
CA ILE A 49 -3.37 13.12 3.28
C ILE A 49 -4.10 11.78 3.24
N PRO A 50 -5.08 11.59 2.33
CA PRO A 50 -5.77 10.33 2.16
C PRO A 50 -4.84 9.32 1.47
N CYS A 51 -4.25 8.43 2.25
CA CYS A 51 -3.39 7.35 1.75
C CYS A 51 -3.58 6.09 2.58
N ASP A 52 -3.15 4.95 2.05
CA ASP A 52 -3.13 3.68 2.76
C ASP A 52 -1.79 2.96 2.49
N GLY A 53 -1.33 2.22 3.48
CA GLY A 53 -0.12 1.41 3.38
C GLY A 53 -0.38 -0.08 3.27
N LEU A 54 -1.63 -0.48 3.41
CA LEU A 54 -2.08 -1.87 3.38
C LEU A 54 -3.28 -1.95 2.45
N PHE A 55 -3.00 -1.78 1.15
CA PHE A 55 -4.08 -1.79 0.17
C PHE A 55 -4.78 -3.16 0.16
N ASP A 56 -4.01 -4.24 0.11
CA ASP A 56 -4.54 -5.60 0.16
C ASP A 56 -3.44 -6.59 0.55
N GLU A 57 -3.82 -7.84 0.75
CA GLU A 57 -2.88 -8.94 0.81
C GLU A 57 -2.51 -9.41 -0.60
N PRO A 58 -1.33 -10.01 -0.80
CA PRO A 58 -1.02 -10.65 -2.06
C PRO A 58 -2.09 -11.67 -2.46
N VAL A 59 -2.53 -11.65 -3.72
CA VAL A 59 -3.67 -12.45 -4.20
C VAL A 59 -3.55 -13.93 -3.82
N TYR A 60 -2.35 -14.49 -3.88
CA TYR A 60 -2.15 -15.90 -3.52
C TYR A 60 -2.37 -16.20 -2.03
N LYS A 61 -2.41 -15.18 -1.16
CA LYS A 61 -2.71 -15.32 0.28
C LYS A 61 -4.19 -15.12 0.60
N SER A 62 -4.99 -14.72 -0.37
CA SER A 62 -6.41 -14.45 -0.17
C SER A 62 -7.15 -15.60 0.48
N SER A 63 -8.09 -15.25 1.34
CA SER A 63 -9.02 -16.18 2.00
C SER A 63 -9.98 -16.87 1.01
N LEU A 64 -10.05 -16.40 -0.25
CA LEU A 64 -10.77 -17.09 -1.32
C LEU A 64 -10.17 -18.46 -1.66
N PHE A 65 -8.90 -18.70 -1.30
CA PHE A 65 -8.28 -20.01 -1.37
C PHE A 65 -8.33 -20.71 0.01
N PRO A 66 -8.48 -22.04 0.03
CA PRO A 66 -8.46 -23.02 -1.06
C PRO A 66 -9.74 -23.05 -1.89
N VAL A 67 -9.58 -23.37 -3.18
CA VAL A 67 -10.68 -23.55 -4.13
C VAL A 67 -11.00 -25.04 -4.25
N ALA A 68 -12.23 -25.43 -3.88
CA ALA A 68 -12.64 -26.82 -3.94
C ALA A 68 -12.94 -27.26 -5.39
N PRO A 69 -12.54 -28.49 -5.81
CA PRO A 69 -12.79 -28.99 -7.16
C PRO A 69 -14.27 -29.01 -7.55
N ALA A 70 -15.16 -29.26 -6.59
CA ALA A 70 -16.60 -29.26 -6.83
C ALA A 70 -17.16 -27.90 -7.21
N ASP A 71 -16.60 -26.82 -6.61
CA ASP A 71 -17.07 -25.45 -6.83
C ASP A 71 -16.47 -24.84 -8.10
N PHE A 72 -15.25 -25.24 -8.45
CA PHE A 72 -14.50 -24.68 -9.58
C PHE A 72 -13.85 -25.78 -10.42
N PRO A 73 -14.64 -26.60 -11.15
CA PRO A 73 -14.12 -27.74 -11.91
C PRO A 73 -13.04 -27.36 -12.93
N ALA A 74 -13.17 -26.20 -13.59
CA ALA A 74 -12.22 -25.75 -14.59
C ALA A 74 -10.83 -25.44 -14.01
N LEU A 75 -10.76 -24.87 -12.78
CA LEU A 75 -9.51 -24.56 -12.09
C LEU A 75 -8.91 -25.81 -11.43
N SER A 76 -9.72 -26.84 -11.23
CA SER A 76 -9.36 -28.04 -10.48
C SER A 76 -9.15 -29.25 -11.37
N TRP A 77 -9.11 -29.08 -12.71
CA TRP A 77 -8.97 -30.14 -13.66
C TRP A 77 -7.84 -31.12 -13.31
N GLY A 78 -8.17 -32.40 -13.17
CA GLY A 78 -7.22 -33.42 -12.78
C GLY A 78 -6.72 -33.39 -11.33
N ARG A 79 -7.37 -32.61 -10.45
CA ARG A 79 -7.02 -32.50 -9.03
C ARG A 79 -8.12 -33.12 -8.17
N GLU A 80 -7.71 -33.94 -7.22
CA GLU A 80 -8.61 -34.51 -6.20
C GLU A 80 -8.67 -33.62 -4.94
N LYS A 81 -7.64 -32.79 -4.72
CA LYS A 81 -7.50 -31.93 -3.54
C LYS A 81 -7.76 -30.45 -3.89
N PRO A 82 -8.27 -29.67 -2.93
CA PRO A 82 -8.42 -28.22 -3.12
C PRO A 82 -7.14 -27.55 -3.57
N LEU A 83 -7.27 -26.58 -4.49
CA LEU A 83 -6.17 -25.73 -4.91
C LEU A 83 -5.94 -24.65 -3.84
N ASP A 84 -4.88 -24.78 -3.07
CA ASP A 84 -4.48 -23.79 -2.07
C ASP A 84 -3.18 -23.07 -2.49
N LEU A 85 -3.32 -21.93 -3.13
CA LEU A 85 -2.20 -21.14 -3.64
C LEU A 85 -1.27 -20.66 -2.51
N ARG A 86 -1.80 -20.47 -1.29
CA ARG A 86 -1.02 -20.05 -0.11
C ARG A 86 0.06 -21.06 0.27
N LYS A 87 -0.21 -22.35 -0.02
CA LYS A 87 0.71 -23.47 0.24
C LYS A 87 1.62 -23.78 -0.94
N MET A 88 1.17 -23.41 -2.14
CA MET A 88 1.88 -23.78 -3.38
C MET A 88 2.92 -22.75 -3.80
N TYR A 89 2.68 -21.47 -3.46
CA TYR A 89 3.50 -20.37 -3.94
C TYR A 89 4.07 -19.55 -2.79
N SER A 90 5.29 -19.07 -3.01
CA SER A 90 5.93 -18.05 -2.19
C SER A 90 6.39 -16.94 -3.13
N CYS A 91 5.81 -15.76 -2.96
CA CYS A 91 6.15 -14.57 -3.76
C CYS A 91 6.63 -13.47 -2.81
N PRO A 92 7.89 -13.52 -2.34
CA PRO A 92 8.41 -12.62 -1.32
C PRO A 92 8.33 -11.15 -1.75
N GLU A 93 8.59 -10.84 -3.03
CA GLU A 93 8.51 -9.48 -3.54
C GLU A 93 7.07 -8.93 -3.53
N SER A 94 6.09 -9.77 -3.85
CA SER A 94 4.68 -9.40 -3.74
C SER A 94 4.29 -9.12 -2.28
N GLY A 95 4.76 -9.94 -1.35
CA GLY A 95 4.56 -9.72 0.08
C GLY A 95 5.24 -8.44 0.57
N ARG A 96 6.48 -8.18 0.16
CA ARG A 96 7.20 -6.95 0.48
C ARG A 96 6.48 -5.71 -0.06
N ALA A 97 6.05 -5.77 -1.31
CA ALA A 97 5.30 -4.68 -1.92
C ALA A 97 4.02 -4.39 -1.15
N ALA A 98 3.22 -5.41 -0.84
CA ALA A 98 1.92 -5.24 -0.18
C ALA A 98 2.04 -4.75 1.27
N TYR A 99 3.07 -5.21 2.03
CA TYR A 99 3.09 -4.97 3.47
C TYR A 99 4.16 -3.97 3.94
N GLN A 100 5.14 -3.62 3.09
CA GLN A 100 6.31 -2.86 3.54
C GLN A 100 6.70 -1.69 2.64
N ALA A 101 6.21 -1.65 1.41
CA ALA A 101 6.73 -0.69 0.44
C ALA A 101 5.66 0.16 -0.26
N ALA A 102 4.46 -0.35 -0.49
CA ALA A 102 3.46 0.39 -1.23
C ALA A 102 2.72 1.39 -0.34
N VAL A 103 2.76 2.68 -0.71
CA VAL A 103 1.87 3.72 -0.18
C VAL A 103 0.90 4.07 -1.28
N TRP A 104 -0.36 3.77 -1.07
CA TRP A 104 -1.40 3.94 -2.05
C TRP A 104 -2.20 5.21 -1.80
N PHE A 105 -2.38 6.01 -2.85
CA PHE A 105 -3.20 7.21 -2.86
C PHE A 105 -4.40 6.99 -3.77
N PRO A 106 -5.62 7.21 -3.32
CA PRO A 106 -6.80 7.11 -4.17
C PRO A 106 -6.76 8.17 -5.27
N HIS A 107 -7.25 7.83 -6.46
CA HIS A 107 -7.21 8.75 -7.60
C HIS A 107 -7.92 10.08 -7.31
N GLN A 108 -8.91 10.08 -6.43
CA GLN A 108 -9.65 11.28 -6.03
C GLN A 108 -8.73 12.37 -5.46
N SER A 109 -7.61 11.98 -4.84
CA SER A 109 -6.61 12.91 -4.30
C SER A 109 -5.94 13.77 -5.38
N PHE A 110 -6.05 13.38 -6.64
CA PHE A 110 -5.41 14.04 -7.78
C PHE A 110 -6.42 14.63 -8.78
N LEU A 111 -7.68 14.77 -8.40
CA LEU A 111 -8.72 15.37 -9.26
C LEU A 111 -8.84 16.89 -9.08
N GLY A 112 -8.13 17.45 -8.13
CA GLY A 112 -8.09 18.88 -7.86
C GLY A 112 -7.18 19.66 -8.80
N SER A 113 -6.74 20.82 -8.34
CA SER A 113 -5.77 21.66 -9.03
C SER A 113 -4.34 21.11 -8.93
N SER A 114 -3.39 21.70 -9.65
CA SER A 114 -1.97 21.43 -9.43
C SER A 114 -1.53 21.76 -8.01
N GLU A 115 -2.08 22.83 -7.42
CA GLU A 115 -1.78 23.26 -6.04
C GLU A 115 -2.20 22.20 -5.00
N ASP A 116 -3.33 21.49 -5.24
CA ASP A 116 -3.75 20.38 -4.38
C ASP A 116 -2.76 19.21 -4.46
N THR A 117 -2.22 18.95 -5.66
CA THR A 117 -1.20 17.93 -5.86
C THR A 117 0.13 18.32 -5.22
N ASP A 118 0.52 19.59 -5.32
CA ASP A 118 1.72 20.14 -4.68
C ASP A 118 1.60 20.04 -3.15
N THR A 119 0.41 20.26 -2.59
CA THR A 119 0.16 20.07 -1.15
C THR A 119 0.45 18.64 -0.68
N ILE A 120 0.12 17.63 -1.50
CA ILE A 120 0.46 16.23 -1.20
C ILE A 120 1.97 16.02 -1.22
N ALA A 121 2.67 16.60 -2.19
CA ALA A 121 4.12 16.52 -2.29
C ALA A 121 4.81 17.20 -1.10
N ASP A 122 4.37 18.39 -0.73
CA ASP A 122 4.87 19.15 0.42
C ASP A 122 4.68 18.37 1.74
N ALA A 123 3.54 17.71 1.90
CA ALA A 123 3.29 16.87 3.07
C ALA A 123 4.23 15.66 3.14
N ILE A 124 4.51 15.04 1.99
CA ILE A 124 5.50 13.95 1.91
C ILE A 124 6.89 14.46 2.29
N GLU A 125 7.32 15.60 1.73
CA GLU A 125 8.62 16.20 2.04
C GLU A 125 8.73 16.58 3.52
N LYS A 126 7.68 17.18 4.09
CA LYS A 126 7.61 17.52 5.50
C LYS A 126 7.79 16.29 6.40
N VAL A 127 7.05 15.22 6.13
CA VAL A 127 7.13 13.96 6.89
C VAL A 127 8.52 13.34 6.75
N LEU A 128 9.11 13.37 5.56
CA LEU A 128 10.48 12.87 5.34
C LEU A 128 11.53 13.71 6.06
N ALA A 129 11.32 15.02 6.19
CA ALA A 129 12.24 15.91 6.92
C ALA A 129 12.32 15.58 8.42
N ILE A 130 11.20 15.17 9.01
CA ILE A 130 11.10 14.78 10.43
C ILE A 130 11.06 13.27 10.64
N ILE A 131 11.51 12.49 9.68
CA ILE A 131 11.31 11.01 9.65
C ILE A 131 11.82 10.31 10.91
N GLU A 132 12.89 10.81 11.54
CA GLU A 132 13.45 10.22 12.75
C GLU A 132 12.53 10.39 13.97
N GLU A 133 11.71 11.43 14.00
CA GLU A 133 10.74 11.68 15.09
C GLU A 133 9.61 10.64 15.08
N LEU A 134 9.41 9.97 13.96
CA LEU A 134 8.42 8.88 13.83
C LEU A 134 8.89 7.57 14.49
N ARG A 135 10.13 7.53 14.98
CA ARG A 135 10.64 6.38 15.70
C ARG A 135 9.88 6.19 17.02
N GLY A 136 9.15 5.09 17.10
CA GLY A 136 8.29 4.81 18.26
C GLY A 136 6.86 5.34 18.15
N LEU A 137 6.47 5.89 17.00
CA LEU A 137 5.08 6.25 16.74
C LEU A 137 4.18 5.00 16.80
N ASP A 138 3.16 5.05 17.63
CA ASP A 138 2.16 3.96 17.70
C ASP A 138 1.16 4.07 16.54
N HIS A 139 1.57 3.57 15.38
CA HIS A 139 0.75 3.58 14.17
C HIS A 139 -0.53 2.76 14.32
N LYS A 140 -0.56 1.76 15.22
CA LYS A 140 -1.77 0.94 15.47
C LYS A 140 -2.83 1.74 16.20
N ALA A 141 -2.44 2.52 17.22
CA ALA A 141 -3.36 3.41 17.93
C ALA A 141 -3.98 4.44 16.97
N ILE A 142 -3.18 5.05 16.10
CA ILE A 142 -3.64 6.02 15.10
C ILE A 142 -4.63 5.38 14.13
N GLN A 143 -4.31 4.20 13.60
CA GLN A 143 -5.16 3.50 12.67
C GLN A 143 -6.49 3.06 13.30
N ASN A 144 -6.47 2.58 14.55
CA ASN A 144 -7.67 2.21 15.29
C ASN A 144 -8.58 3.42 15.54
N GLN A 145 -8.02 4.55 15.91
CA GLN A 145 -8.76 5.79 16.12
C GLN A 145 -9.49 6.23 14.84
N ARG A 146 -8.82 6.20 13.69
CA ARG A 146 -9.43 6.55 12.40
C ARG A 146 -10.55 5.60 11.97
N LEU A 147 -10.41 4.32 12.25
CA LEU A 147 -11.41 3.30 11.90
C LEU A 147 -12.58 3.24 12.90
N GLY A 148 -12.61 4.08 13.94
CA GLY A 148 -13.63 4.07 14.98
C GLY A 148 -13.67 2.73 15.74
N ARG A 149 -12.55 2.01 15.83
CA ARG A 149 -12.43 0.72 16.50
C ARG A 149 -12.01 0.84 17.97
N ALA A 150 -11.60 2.01 18.40
CA ALA A 150 -11.12 2.25 19.76
C ALA A 150 -12.19 2.03 20.85
N ASP A 151 -13.49 2.07 20.50
CA ASP A 151 -14.59 2.07 21.46
C ASP A 151 -15.32 0.71 21.53
N ARG A 152 -14.82 -0.36 20.95
CA ARG A 152 -15.51 -1.66 20.92
C ARG A 152 -14.94 -2.73 21.83
N GLU A 153 -13.93 -2.42 22.62
CA GLU A 153 -13.37 -3.30 23.65
C GLU A 153 -13.70 -2.77 25.06
N SER A 154 -15.00 -2.67 25.37
CA SER A 154 -15.49 -2.40 26.71
C SER A 154 -16.57 -3.42 27.06
#